data_13175ad027c66fcb81ef6e39d4dc1c3f
#
_entry.id   13175ad027c66fcb81ef6e39d4dc1c3f
#
_cell.length_a   1.000
_cell.length_b   1.000
_cell.length_c   1.000
_cell.angle_alpha   90.00
_cell.angle_beta   90.00
_cell.angle_gamma   90.00
#
_symmetry.space_group_name_H-M   'P 1'
#
loop_
_entity.id
_entity.type
_entity.pdbx_description
1 polymer ?
#
loop_
_entity_poly.entity_id
_entity_poly.type
_entity_poly.pdbx_seq_one_letter_code
_entity_poly.pdbx_strand_id
1 'polypeptide(L)'
;ASDVYKRQQKTVVGVQFLFVAFGATVLVPLLVGLDPSTALFTAGIGTLIFHLVTKGKVPIFLGSSFAFVAPIIKATELYGLPGTMSGLVAVGTVYGLMSLLVRWRGIGFIKRLFPPVVIGPVIILIGLSLAGSGVNMAKENWPLALVALLSAILASMLGRGMLRLIPIFCGIIVGYLTASLFGLIDFKPVIEAPWFAFPQFVKPSLSWEAVIFMIPVTIAPVIEHIGDVYAINEVTGKDFVKDPGLHRTMLGDGLACIVAGLIGGPPVTTYSEVTGAISLTKITDPAVIRIAAVSGIVFSAVSYTHLRAHETDQYL
;
A
#
# COMPACT_ATOMS: atom_id res chain seq x y z
N ALA A 1 14.50 -32.56 7.96
CA ALA A 1 14.13 -31.71 9.09
C ALA A 1 14.57 -30.26 8.91
N SER A 2 15.81 -29.99 8.43
CA SER A 2 16.34 -28.62 8.25
C SER A 2 15.58 -27.80 7.21
N ASP A 3 15.11 -28.40 6.13
CA ASP A 3 14.40 -27.69 5.04
C ASP A 3 12.94 -27.37 5.42
N VAL A 4 12.29 -28.24 6.17
CA VAL A 4 10.93 -27.97 6.70
C VAL A 4 10.99 -26.82 7.72
N TYR A 5 11.97 -26.81 8.60
CA TYR A 5 12.19 -25.74 9.58
C TYR A 5 12.46 -24.39 8.89
N LYS A 6 13.32 -24.36 7.86
CA LYS A 6 13.56 -23.16 7.06
C LYS A 6 12.30 -22.68 6.32
N ARG A 7 11.47 -23.60 5.83
CA ARG A 7 10.18 -23.26 5.21
C ARG A 7 9.21 -22.64 6.21
N GLN A 8 9.07 -23.24 7.40
CA GLN A 8 8.20 -22.71 8.45
C GLN A 8 8.64 -21.31 8.89
N GLN A 9 9.94 -21.08 9.09
CA GLN A 9 10.47 -19.75 9.42
C GLN A 9 10.13 -18.71 8.33
N LYS A 10 10.31 -19.05 7.04
CA LYS A 10 9.96 -18.15 5.93
C LYS A 10 8.47 -17.83 5.91
N THR A 11 7.60 -18.79 6.21
CA THR A 11 6.15 -18.58 6.26
C THR A 11 5.79 -17.62 7.39
N VAL A 12 6.31 -17.84 8.59
CA VAL A 12 6.06 -16.96 9.72
C VAL A 12 6.52 -15.53 9.43
N VAL A 13 7.74 -15.38 8.90
CA VAL A 13 8.27 -14.05 8.53
C VAL A 13 7.47 -13.40 7.40
N GLY A 14 7.01 -14.18 6.41
CA GLY A 14 6.17 -13.68 5.33
C GLY A 14 4.84 -13.12 5.85
N VAL A 15 4.17 -13.84 6.75
CA VAL A 15 2.97 -13.33 7.43
C VAL A 15 3.28 -12.08 8.24
N GLN A 16 4.42 -12.04 8.93
CA GLN A 16 4.86 -10.85 9.68
C GLN A 16 5.04 -9.62 8.77
N PHE A 17 5.62 -9.81 7.57
CA PHE A 17 5.79 -8.72 6.61
C PHE A 17 4.46 -8.21 6.05
N LEU A 18 3.44 -9.07 5.93
CA LEU A 18 2.08 -8.60 5.65
C LEU A 18 1.59 -7.64 6.73
N PHE A 19 1.80 -7.95 8.02
CA PHE A 19 1.38 -7.07 9.11
C PHE A 19 2.16 -5.74 9.15
N VAL A 20 3.39 -5.68 8.65
CA VAL A 20 4.11 -4.42 8.44
C VAL A 20 3.38 -3.54 7.42
N ALA A 21 2.92 -4.13 6.32
CA ALA A 21 2.21 -3.42 5.25
C ALA A 21 0.71 -3.21 5.55
N PHE A 22 0.13 -4.00 6.47
CA PHE A 22 -1.31 -4.12 6.67
C PHE A 22 -1.98 -2.77 6.99
N GLY A 23 -1.43 -2.03 7.96
CA GLY A 23 -2.03 -0.77 8.40
C GLY A 23 -2.20 0.23 7.27
N ALA A 24 -1.15 0.46 6.49
CA ALA A 24 -1.17 1.37 5.35
C ALA A 24 -2.07 0.85 4.21
N THR A 25 -2.01 -0.47 3.92
CA THR A 25 -2.81 -1.09 2.85
C THR A 25 -4.31 -1.01 3.13
N VAL A 26 -4.74 -1.10 4.40
CA VAL A 26 -6.15 -1.03 4.81
C VAL A 26 -6.61 0.42 5.00
N LEU A 27 -5.74 1.31 5.46
CA LEU A 27 -6.10 2.70 5.72
C LEU A 27 -6.47 3.47 4.45
N VAL A 28 -5.71 3.30 3.36
CA VAL A 28 -5.97 4.02 2.10
C VAL A 28 -7.39 3.76 1.56
N PRO A 29 -7.86 2.51 1.39
CA PRO A 29 -9.22 2.28 0.93
C PRO A 29 -10.28 2.87 1.87
N LEU A 30 -10.10 2.82 3.19
CA LEU A 30 -11.00 3.45 4.15
C LEU A 30 -11.11 4.96 3.92
N LEU A 31 -9.98 5.65 3.71
CA LEU A 31 -9.96 7.09 3.45
C LEU A 31 -10.65 7.50 2.15
N VAL A 32 -10.71 6.62 1.16
CA VAL A 32 -11.26 6.92 -0.18
C VAL A 32 -12.60 6.22 -0.46
N GLY A 33 -13.19 5.57 0.54
CA GLY A 33 -14.47 4.88 0.40
C GLY A 33 -14.41 3.59 -0.42
N LEU A 34 -13.25 2.93 -0.48
CA LEU A 34 -13.06 1.64 -1.14
C LEU A 34 -13.09 0.48 -0.13
N ASP A 35 -13.31 -0.74 -0.63
CA ASP A 35 -13.32 -1.93 0.20
C ASP A 35 -11.90 -2.36 0.59
N PRO A 36 -11.57 -2.45 1.91
CA PRO A 36 -10.27 -2.91 2.38
C PRO A 36 -9.92 -4.35 1.94
N SER A 37 -10.92 -5.22 1.80
CA SER A 37 -10.72 -6.59 1.29
C SER A 37 -10.21 -6.57 -0.14
N THR A 38 -10.81 -5.72 -1.00
CA THR A 38 -10.35 -5.51 -2.38
C THR A 38 -8.94 -4.95 -2.41
N ALA A 39 -8.59 -4.03 -1.51
CA ALA A 39 -7.23 -3.47 -1.44
C ALA A 39 -6.19 -4.52 -1.04
N LEU A 40 -6.47 -5.37 -0.05
CA LEU A 40 -5.58 -6.49 0.33
C LEU A 40 -5.43 -7.50 -0.81
N PHE A 41 -6.51 -7.81 -1.51
CA PHE A 41 -6.49 -8.69 -2.67
C PHE A 41 -5.62 -8.13 -3.79
N THR A 42 -5.80 -6.84 -4.13
CA THR A 42 -5.03 -6.18 -5.18
C THR A 42 -3.56 -6.00 -4.80
N ALA A 43 -3.25 -5.72 -3.53
CA ALA A 43 -1.89 -5.66 -3.02
C ALA A 43 -1.19 -7.02 -3.16
N GLY A 44 -1.86 -8.11 -2.80
CA GLY A 44 -1.33 -9.46 -2.94
C GLY A 44 -1.11 -9.86 -4.39
N ILE A 45 -2.13 -9.73 -5.25
CA ILE A 45 -2.00 -10.04 -6.69
C ILE A 45 -1.00 -9.11 -7.36
N GLY A 46 -1.05 -7.80 -7.08
CA GLY A 46 -0.12 -6.83 -7.62
C GLY A 46 1.34 -7.16 -7.29
N THR A 47 1.61 -7.55 -6.03
CA THR A 47 2.93 -8.01 -5.61
C THR A 47 3.38 -9.26 -6.38
N LEU A 48 2.50 -10.23 -6.61
CA LEU A 48 2.83 -11.42 -7.39
C LEU A 48 3.11 -11.08 -8.85
N ILE A 49 2.33 -10.19 -9.47
CA ILE A 49 2.57 -9.67 -10.83
C ILE A 49 3.94 -8.97 -10.89
N PHE A 50 4.24 -8.10 -9.92
CA PHE A 50 5.53 -7.43 -9.83
C PHE A 50 6.69 -8.44 -9.77
N HIS A 51 6.57 -9.47 -8.92
CA HIS A 51 7.58 -10.52 -8.82
C HIS A 51 7.73 -11.32 -10.12
N LEU A 52 6.64 -11.57 -10.84
CA LEU A 52 6.68 -12.23 -12.15
C LEU A 52 7.47 -11.40 -13.16
N VAL A 53 7.17 -10.11 -13.27
CA VAL A 53 7.81 -9.17 -14.20
C VAL A 53 9.29 -8.95 -13.85
N THR A 54 9.61 -8.86 -12.55
CA THR A 54 10.98 -8.69 -12.03
C THR A 54 11.76 -10.01 -11.91
N LYS A 55 11.19 -11.13 -12.41
CA LYS A 55 11.77 -12.48 -12.36
C LYS A 55 12.05 -12.96 -10.92
N GLY A 56 11.24 -12.51 -9.96
CA GLY A 56 11.38 -12.87 -8.56
C GLY A 56 12.66 -12.40 -7.89
N LYS A 57 13.35 -11.38 -8.45
CA LYS A 57 14.65 -10.90 -7.95
C LYS A 57 14.53 -9.84 -6.88
N VAL A 58 13.50 -8.98 -6.97
CA VAL A 58 13.36 -7.78 -6.15
C VAL A 58 12.46 -8.07 -4.96
N PRO A 59 12.93 -7.96 -3.72
CA PRO A 59 12.13 -8.24 -2.53
C PRO A 59 11.29 -7.01 -2.13
N ILE A 60 10.36 -6.60 -2.98
CA ILE A 60 9.44 -5.48 -2.74
C ILE A 60 8.01 -6.01 -2.64
N PHE A 61 7.26 -5.49 -1.67
CA PHE A 61 5.82 -5.65 -1.52
C PHE A 61 5.12 -4.43 -2.08
N LEU A 62 4.02 -4.63 -2.81
CA LEU A 62 3.18 -3.55 -3.29
C LEU A 62 1.95 -3.41 -2.40
N GLY A 63 1.59 -2.18 -2.07
CA GLY A 63 0.39 -1.89 -1.30
C GLY A 63 -0.29 -0.62 -1.76
N SER A 64 -1.41 -0.26 -1.13
CA SER A 64 -2.25 0.87 -1.50
C SER A 64 -1.49 2.20 -1.40
N SER A 65 -1.42 2.95 -2.47
CA SER A 65 -0.60 4.17 -2.56
C SER A 65 -1.28 5.38 -1.92
N PHE A 66 -0.62 5.97 -0.93
CA PHE A 66 -1.06 7.22 -0.28
C PHE A 66 -1.07 8.43 -1.21
N ALA A 67 -0.21 8.44 -2.24
CA ALA A 67 -0.13 9.53 -3.20
C ALA A 67 -1.43 9.75 -3.97
N PHE A 68 -2.28 8.72 -4.04
CA PHE A 68 -3.55 8.78 -4.74
C PHE A 68 -4.76 9.08 -3.85
N VAL A 69 -4.62 9.20 -2.52
CA VAL A 69 -5.76 9.41 -1.62
C VAL A 69 -6.54 10.67 -2.00
N ALA A 70 -5.92 11.84 -1.98
CA ALA A 70 -6.59 13.09 -2.35
C ALA A 70 -7.09 13.12 -3.80
N PRO A 71 -6.30 12.66 -4.81
CA PRO A 71 -6.81 12.54 -6.18
C PRO A 71 -8.01 11.59 -6.34
N ILE A 72 -8.03 10.43 -5.66
CA ILE A 72 -9.17 9.50 -5.75
C ILE A 72 -10.42 10.14 -5.14
N ILE A 73 -10.33 10.75 -3.96
CA ILE A 73 -11.46 11.46 -3.35
C ILE A 73 -12.02 12.48 -4.34
N LYS A 74 -11.15 13.34 -4.89
CA LYS A 74 -11.59 14.39 -5.83
C LYS A 74 -12.15 13.85 -7.14
N ALA A 75 -11.53 12.82 -7.70
CA ALA A 75 -12.03 12.18 -8.92
C ALA A 75 -13.39 11.49 -8.68
N THR A 76 -13.58 10.87 -7.51
CA THR A 76 -14.83 10.20 -7.15
C THR A 76 -15.97 11.20 -6.96
N GLU A 77 -15.70 12.36 -6.36
CA GLU A 77 -16.67 13.46 -6.28
C GLU A 77 -17.11 13.97 -7.67
N LEU A 78 -16.18 14.07 -8.63
CA LEU A 78 -16.44 14.67 -9.93
C LEU A 78 -17.00 13.67 -10.95
N TYR A 79 -16.52 12.43 -10.95
CA TYR A 79 -16.74 11.46 -12.02
C TYR A 79 -17.37 10.15 -11.53
N GLY A 80 -17.67 10.05 -10.22
CA GLY A 80 -18.14 8.83 -9.61
C GLY A 80 -17.05 7.76 -9.47
N LEU A 81 -17.28 6.78 -8.61
CA LEU A 81 -16.31 5.71 -8.34
C LEU A 81 -15.97 4.87 -9.60
N PRO A 82 -16.93 4.41 -10.42
CA PRO A 82 -16.60 3.65 -11.64
C PRO A 82 -15.78 4.45 -12.66
N GLY A 83 -16.03 5.77 -12.78
CA GLY A 83 -15.24 6.67 -13.63
C GLY A 83 -13.81 6.82 -13.12
N THR A 84 -13.66 7.01 -11.80
CA THR A 84 -12.35 7.08 -11.13
C THR A 84 -11.51 5.83 -11.40
N MET A 85 -12.11 4.63 -11.37
CA MET A 85 -11.41 3.38 -11.67
C MET A 85 -10.79 3.39 -13.07
N SER A 86 -11.45 3.99 -14.09
CA SER A 86 -10.85 4.13 -15.43
C SER A 86 -9.61 5.04 -15.40
N GLY A 87 -9.62 6.09 -14.58
CA GLY A 87 -8.45 6.93 -14.34
C GLY A 87 -7.29 6.16 -13.69
N LEU A 88 -7.60 5.25 -12.75
CA LEU A 88 -6.58 4.40 -12.11
C LEU A 88 -5.97 3.37 -13.08
N VAL A 89 -6.74 2.84 -14.02
CA VAL A 89 -6.20 2.02 -15.12
C VAL A 89 -5.25 2.84 -15.99
N ALA A 90 -5.59 4.11 -16.26
CA ALA A 90 -4.72 5.02 -17.01
C ALA A 90 -3.39 5.29 -16.26
N VAL A 91 -3.42 5.42 -14.94
CA VAL A 91 -2.20 5.51 -14.10
C VAL A 91 -1.24 4.35 -14.39
N GLY A 92 -1.73 3.12 -14.33
CA GLY A 92 -0.89 1.95 -14.64
C GLY A 92 -0.37 1.95 -16.09
N THR A 93 -1.16 2.46 -17.03
CA THR A 93 -0.73 2.63 -18.44
C THR A 93 0.41 3.64 -18.54
N VAL A 94 0.35 4.76 -17.81
CA VAL A 94 1.44 5.75 -17.74
C VAL A 94 2.72 5.12 -17.19
N TYR A 95 2.64 4.31 -16.14
CA TYR A 95 3.78 3.53 -15.65
C TYR A 95 4.38 2.62 -16.73
N GLY A 96 3.52 1.95 -17.51
CA GLY A 96 3.95 1.12 -18.64
C GLY A 96 4.67 1.93 -19.71
N LEU A 97 4.15 3.12 -20.08
CA LEU A 97 4.79 4.04 -21.03
C LEU A 97 6.13 4.55 -20.49
N MET A 98 6.20 4.92 -19.20
CA MET A 98 7.45 5.33 -18.56
C MET A 98 8.46 4.17 -18.52
N SER A 99 8.03 2.94 -18.26
CA SER A 99 8.86 1.74 -18.35
C SER A 99 9.47 1.57 -19.75
N LEU A 100 8.64 1.74 -20.79
CA LEU A 100 9.12 1.66 -22.17
C LEU A 100 10.13 2.77 -22.49
N LEU A 101 9.88 3.98 -22.02
CA LEU A 101 10.78 5.11 -22.18
C LEU A 101 12.13 4.87 -21.48
N VAL A 102 12.12 4.32 -20.25
CA VAL A 102 13.32 3.91 -19.52
C VAL A 102 14.09 2.84 -20.28
N ARG A 103 13.38 1.87 -20.84
CA ARG A 103 14.00 0.81 -21.65
C ARG A 103 14.69 1.35 -22.90
N TRP A 104 14.07 2.35 -23.55
CA TRP A 104 14.56 2.92 -24.82
C TRP A 104 15.67 3.96 -24.60
N ARG A 105 15.47 4.93 -23.68
CA ARG A 105 16.39 6.06 -23.44
C ARG A 105 17.41 5.79 -22.34
N GLY A 106 17.22 4.70 -21.59
CA GLY A 106 18.07 4.33 -20.46
C GLY A 106 17.85 5.15 -19.20
N ILE A 107 18.55 4.76 -18.14
CA ILE A 107 18.43 5.35 -16.79
C ILE A 107 18.93 6.81 -16.77
N GLY A 108 19.88 7.16 -17.63
CA GLY A 108 20.43 8.52 -17.70
C GLY A 108 19.37 9.57 -18.00
N PHE A 109 18.36 9.24 -18.81
CA PHE A 109 17.22 10.12 -19.10
C PHE A 109 16.39 10.36 -17.83
N ILE A 110 16.08 9.30 -17.08
CA ILE A 110 15.30 9.39 -15.85
C ILE A 110 16.03 10.21 -14.78
N LYS A 111 17.35 10.00 -14.58
CA LYS A 111 18.16 10.81 -13.65
C LYS A 111 18.19 12.28 -14.00
N ARG A 112 18.06 12.62 -15.29
CA ARG A 112 17.99 14.02 -15.76
C ARG A 112 16.57 14.58 -15.55
N LEU A 113 15.52 13.80 -15.77
CA LEU A 113 14.13 14.22 -15.61
C LEU A 113 13.73 14.29 -14.13
N PHE A 114 14.15 13.31 -13.33
CA PHE A 114 13.88 13.18 -11.91
C PHE A 114 15.20 13.01 -11.13
N PRO A 115 15.95 14.11 -10.92
CA PRO A 115 17.18 14.02 -10.14
C PRO A 115 16.87 13.63 -8.69
N PRO A 116 17.78 12.91 -8.00
CA PRO A 116 17.55 12.42 -6.63
C PRO A 116 17.13 13.52 -5.63
N VAL A 117 17.56 14.76 -5.86
CA VAL A 117 17.17 15.92 -5.03
C VAL A 117 15.67 16.21 -5.05
N VAL A 118 14.92 15.75 -6.05
CA VAL A 118 13.47 15.94 -6.18
C VAL A 118 12.68 14.87 -5.41
N ILE A 119 13.26 13.69 -5.23
CA ILE A 119 12.57 12.53 -4.60
C ILE A 119 12.14 12.87 -3.16
N GLY A 120 13.05 13.36 -2.34
CA GLY A 120 12.76 13.72 -0.94
C GLY A 120 11.63 14.74 -0.79
N PRO A 121 11.71 15.90 -1.45
CA PRO A 121 10.62 16.89 -1.44
C PRO A 121 9.27 16.33 -1.91
N VAL A 122 9.22 15.48 -2.93
CA VAL A 122 7.96 14.85 -3.40
C VAL A 122 7.35 13.98 -2.32
N ILE A 123 8.14 13.11 -1.66
CA ILE A 123 7.67 12.26 -0.57
C ILE A 123 7.16 13.12 0.61
N ILE A 124 7.86 14.21 0.95
CA ILE A 124 7.42 15.15 1.99
C ILE A 124 6.06 15.77 1.62
N LEU A 125 5.91 16.21 0.37
CA LEU A 125 4.65 16.82 -0.10
C LEU A 125 3.48 15.83 -0.06
N ILE A 126 3.71 14.56 -0.42
CA ILE A 126 2.70 13.49 -0.28
C ILE A 126 2.28 13.38 1.20
N GLY A 127 3.22 13.28 2.13
CA GLY A 127 2.93 13.21 3.56
C GLY A 127 2.16 14.45 4.07
N LEU A 128 2.58 15.66 3.67
CA LEU A 128 1.93 16.90 4.07
C LEU A 128 0.51 17.03 3.49
N SER A 129 0.26 16.52 2.29
CA SER A 129 -1.09 16.54 1.70
C SER A 129 -2.11 15.73 2.52
N LEU A 130 -1.65 14.72 3.26
CA LEU A 130 -2.48 13.86 4.12
C LEU A 130 -2.63 14.40 5.54
N ALA A 131 -1.81 15.38 5.95
CA ALA A 131 -1.83 15.90 7.32
C ALA A 131 -3.20 16.44 7.73
N GLY A 132 -3.90 17.12 6.81
CA GLY A 132 -5.26 17.64 7.04
C GLY A 132 -6.25 16.52 7.35
N SER A 133 -6.22 15.41 6.60
CA SER A 133 -7.07 14.24 6.83
C SER A 133 -6.76 13.61 8.19
N GLY A 134 -5.48 13.44 8.52
CA GLY A 134 -5.07 12.90 9.83
C GLY A 134 -5.56 13.76 11.00
N VAL A 135 -5.44 15.09 10.89
CA VAL A 135 -5.95 16.02 11.91
C VAL A 135 -7.47 15.95 12.02
N ASN A 136 -8.18 15.87 10.90
CA ASN A 136 -9.65 15.79 10.92
C ASN A 136 -10.13 14.48 11.59
N MET A 137 -9.51 13.35 11.29
CA MET A 137 -9.80 12.08 11.97
C MET A 137 -9.50 12.17 13.48
N ALA A 138 -8.39 12.80 13.87
CA ALA A 138 -8.03 12.97 15.28
C ALA A 138 -9.00 13.86 16.05
N LYS A 139 -9.64 14.85 15.39
CA LYS A 139 -10.60 15.77 16.02
C LYS A 139 -11.84 15.07 16.59
N GLU A 140 -12.22 13.91 16.06
CA GLU A 140 -13.36 13.14 16.55
C GLU A 140 -13.14 12.69 18.00
N ASN A 141 -11.91 12.28 18.34
CA ASN A 141 -11.54 11.90 19.71
C ASN A 141 -10.03 12.09 19.94
N TRP A 142 -9.61 13.32 20.30
CA TRP A 142 -8.21 13.65 20.54
C TRP A 142 -7.51 12.74 21.57
N PRO A 143 -8.10 12.43 22.74
CA PRO A 143 -7.45 11.53 23.68
C PRO A 143 -7.14 10.17 23.09
N LEU A 144 -8.09 9.57 22.37
CA LEU A 144 -7.92 8.27 21.72
C LEU A 144 -6.86 8.32 20.61
N ALA A 145 -6.91 9.36 19.78
CA ALA A 145 -5.92 9.57 18.72
C ALA A 145 -4.50 9.72 19.27
N LEU A 146 -4.33 10.46 20.38
CA LEU A 146 -3.03 10.61 21.04
C LEU A 146 -2.53 9.31 21.66
N VAL A 147 -3.41 8.50 22.27
CA VAL A 147 -3.04 7.18 22.79
C VAL A 147 -2.55 6.27 21.67
N ALA A 148 -3.27 6.20 20.56
CA ALA A 148 -2.89 5.41 19.40
C ALA A 148 -1.54 5.89 18.79
N LEU A 149 -1.37 7.20 18.60
CA LEU A 149 -0.15 7.79 18.08
C LEU A 149 1.05 7.53 18.99
N LEU A 150 0.91 7.80 20.30
CA LEU A 150 1.98 7.59 21.26
C LEU A 150 2.38 6.12 21.37
N SER A 151 1.42 5.18 21.32
CA SER A 151 1.72 3.76 21.33
C SER A 151 2.48 3.32 20.08
N ALA A 152 2.15 3.86 18.89
CA ALA A 152 2.89 3.62 17.66
C ALA A 152 4.32 4.17 17.76
N ILE A 153 4.50 5.40 18.27
CA ILE A 153 5.82 6.01 18.47
C ILE A 153 6.64 5.19 19.46
N LEU A 154 6.07 4.80 20.60
CA LEU A 154 6.75 3.98 21.61
C LEU A 154 7.14 2.61 21.04
N ALA A 155 6.26 1.96 20.28
CA ALA A 155 6.58 0.69 19.62
C ALA A 155 7.75 0.85 18.62
N SER A 156 7.78 1.95 17.87
CA SER A 156 8.86 2.24 16.92
C SER A 156 10.19 2.54 17.61
N MET A 157 10.19 3.31 18.71
CA MET A 157 11.41 3.78 19.37
C MET A 157 11.95 2.80 20.42
N LEU A 158 11.06 2.24 21.25
CA LEU A 158 11.42 1.40 22.38
C LEU A 158 11.18 -0.08 22.11
N GLY A 159 10.42 -0.40 21.07
CA GLY A 159 10.12 -1.78 20.67
C GLY A 159 11.37 -2.57 20.34
N ARG A 160 11.35 -3.87 20.68
CA ARG A 160 12.39 -4.85 20.34
C ARG A 160 11.82 -5.93 19.46
N GLY A 161 12.63 -6.46 18.54
CA GLY A 161 12.23 -7.54 17.64
C GLY A 161 11.03 -7.14 16.79
N MET A 162 9.96 -7.92 16.87
CA MET A 162 8.74 -7.78 16.07
C MET A 162 7.99 -6.46 16.30
N LEU A 163 7.87 -6.01 17.56
CA LEU A 163 7.12 -4.79 17.89
C LEU A 163 7.65 -3.55 17.17
N ARG A 164 8.97 -3.47 16.98
CA ARG A 164 9.59 -2.37 16.24
C ARG A 164 9.25 -2.37 14.75
N LEU A 165 8.86 -3.53 14.20
CA LEU A 165 8.54 -3.69 12.78
C LEU A 165 7.09 -3.33 12.44
N ILE A 166 6.20 -3.37 13.45
CA ILE A 166 4.74 -3.19 13.28
C ILE A 166 4.19 -2.03 14.13
N PRO A 167 4.81 -0.85 14.16
CA PRO A 167 4.40 0.23 15.06
C PRO A 167 2.98 0.71 14.80
N ILE A 168 2.57 0.84 13.53
CA ILE A 168 1.21 1.26 13.17
C ILE A 168 0.19 0.24 13.67
N PHE A 169 0.46 -1.05 13.51
CA PHE A 169 -0.41 -2.11 14.00
C PHE A 169 -0.53 -2.11 15.53
N CYS A 170 0.57 -1.82 16.25
CA CYS A 170 0.52 -1.60 17.70
C CYS A 170 -0.37 -0.42 18.07
N GLY A 171 -0.28 0.69 17.31
CA GLY A 171 -1.16 1.86 17.50
C GLY A 171 -2.62 1.52 17.31
N ILE A 172 -2.97 0.78 16.26
CA ILE A 172 -4.33 0.32 16.00
C ILE A 172 -4.84 -0.56 17.15
N ILE A 173 -4.06 -1.57 17.59
CA ILE A 173 -4.49 -2.46 18.67
C ILE A 173 -4.70 -1.68 19.97
N VAL A 174 -3.74 -0.85 20.37
CA VAL A 174 -3.84 -0.10 21.63
C VAL A 174 -4.99 0.91 21.57
N GLY A 175 -5.15 1.61 20.45
CA GLY A 175 -6.27 2.52 20.22
C GLY A 175 -7.62 1.79 20.32
N TYR A 176 -7.75 0.65 19.65
CA TYR A 176 -8.97 -0.15 19.67
C TYR A 176 -9.29 -0.70 21.08
N LEU A 177 -8.30 -1.23 21.78
CA LEU A 177 -8.46 -1.70 23.17
C LEU A 177 -8.89 -0.55 24.09
N THR A 178 -8.27 0.62 23.93
CA THR A 178 -8.62 1.80 24.72
C THR A 178 -10.07 2.24 24.42
N ALA A 179 -10.45 2.32 23.16
CA ALA A 179 -11.82 2.67 22.77
C ALA A 179 -12.85 1.65 23.32
N SER A 180 -12.51 0.36 23.30
CA SER A 180 -13.33 -0.71 23.87
C SER A 180 -13.52 -0.55 25.37
N LEU A 181 -12.44 -0.24 26.12
CA LEU A 181 -12.51 -0.04 27.58
C LEU A 181 -13.39 1.16 27.97
N PHE A 182 -13.44 2.19 27.12
CA PHE A 182 -14.29 3.35 27.33
C PHE A 182 -15.70 3.19 26.75
N GLY A 183 -16.05 2.01 26.20
CA GLY A 183 -17.37 1.75 25.64
C GLY A 183 -17.68 2.54 24.37
N LEU A 184 -16.67 3.01 23.65
CA LEU A 184 -16.81 3.79 22.43
C LEU A 184 -17.01 2.92 21.17
N ILE A 185 -16.95 1.60 21.32
CA ILE A 185 -17.06 0.66 20.18
C ILE A 185 -18.41 -0.06 20.25
N ASP A 186 -19.16 0.01 19.16
CA ASP A 186 -20.29 -0.90 18.95
C ASP A 186 -19.77 -2.22 18.35
N PHE A 187 -19.93 -3.32 19.09
CA PHE A 187 -19.53 -4.65 18.66
C PHE A 187 -20.59 -5.37 17.82
N LYS A 188 -21.81 -4.85 17.69
CA LYS A 188 -22.87 -5.48 16.91
C LYS A 188 -22.45 -5.78 15.47
N PRO A 189 -21.86 -4.82 14.71
CA PRO A 189 -21.42 -5.07 13.35
C PRO A 189 -20.38 -6.18 13.25
N VAL A 190 -19.52 -6.32 14.28
CA VAL A 190 -18.49 -7.38 14.34
C VAL A 190 -19.12 -8.74 14.58
N ILE A 191 -20.14 -8.82 15.46
CA ILE A 191 -20.81 -10.07 15.83
C ILE A 191 -21.70 -10.57 14.68
N GLU A 192 -22.34 -9.63 13.97
CA GLU A 192 -23.26 -9.94 12.86
C GLU A 192 -22.53 -10.17 11.53
N ALA A 193 -21.26 -9.76 11.41
CA ALA A 193 -20.48 -9.91 10.19
C ALA A 193 -20.16 -11.40 9.90
N PRO A 194 -20.29 -11.84 8.65
CA PRO A 194 -19.84 -13.17 8.25
C PRO A 194 -18.32 -13.28 8.41
N TRP A 195 -17.81 -14.39 8.89
CA TRP A 195 -16.37 -14.63 9.06
C TRP A 195 -15.61 -14.58 7.74
N PHE A 196 -16.26 -14.97 6.66
CA PHE A 196 -15.71 -14.96 5.30
C PHE A 196 -16.62 -14.17 4.38
N ALA A 197 -16.04 -13.24 3.65
CA ALA A 197 -16.71 -12.48 2.62
C ALA A 197 -15.77 -12.31 1.42
N PHE A 198 -16.33 -12.40 0.21
CA PHE A 198 -15.54 -12.09 -0.98
C PHE A 198 -15.35 -10.56 -1.10
N PRO A 199 -14.17 -10.11 -1.60
CA PRO A 199 -13.94 -8.70 -1.89
C PRO A 199 -15.03 -8.12 -2.81
N GLN A 200 -15.43 -6.88 -2.55
CA GLN A 200 -16.42 -6.19 -3.38
C GLN A 200 -15.71 -5.53 -4.57
N PHE A 201 -15.83 -6.14 -5.74
CA PHE A 201 -15.22 -5.62 -6.96
C PHE A 201 -16.10 -4.55 -7.60
N VAL A 202 -15.50 -3.42 -7.95
CA VAL A 202 -16.13 -2.33 -8.69
C VAL A 202 -15.61 -2.35 -10.12
N LYS A 203 -16.53 -2.48 -11.09
CA LYS A 203 -16.15 -2.44 -12.50
C LYS A 203 -15.90 -1.01 -12.95
N PRO A 204 -14.79 -0.71 -13.65
CA PRO A 204 -14.56 0.61 -14.20
C PRO A 204 -15.59 0.93 -15.30
N SER A 205 -16.02 2.18 -15.37
CA SER A 205 -16.69 2.76 -16.52
C SER A 205 -15.78 3.79 -17.16
N LEU A 206 -15.67 3.79 -18.47
CA LEU A 206 -14.78 4.72 -19.17
C LEU A 206 -15.25 6.17 -18.96
N SER A 207 -14.40 6.98 -18.34
CA SER A 207 -14.53 8.44 -18.25
C SER A 207 -13.21 9.07 -18.71
N TRP A 208 -13.24 9.74 -19.85
CA TRP A 208 -12.07 10.43 -20.38
C TRP A 208 -11.61 11.58 -19.49
N GLU A 209 -12.54 12.24 -18.82
CA GLU A 209 -12.27 13.30 -17.86
C GLU A 209 -11.47 12.78 -16.66
N ALA A 210 -11.88 11.63 -16.10
CA ALA A 210 -11.16 10.98 -15.03
C ALA A 210 -9.76 10.50 -15.46
N VAL A 211 -9.65 9.95 -16.69
CA VAL A 211 -8.37 9.55 -17.27
C VAL A 211 -7.42 10.74 -17.39
N ILE A 212 -7.87 11.86 -17.96
CA ILE A 212 -7.05 13.07 -18.15
C ILE A 212 -6.67 13.66 -16.78
N PHE A 213 -7.58 13.63 -15.81
CA PHE A 213 -7.33 14.11 -14.45
C PHE A 213 -6.25 13.30 -13.73
N MET A 214 -6.24 11.97 -13.88
CA MET A 214 -5.32 11.08 -13.15
C MET A 214 -3.93 10.95 -13.78
N ILE A 215 -3.77 11.22 -15.08
CA ILE A 215 -2.46 11.11 -15.76
C ILE A 215 -1.37 11.96 -15.08
N PRO A 216 -1.54 13.27 -14.83
CA PRO A 216 -0.49 14.08 -14.20
C PRO A 216 -0.20 13.66 -12.74
N VAL A 217 -1.19 13.10 -12.04
CA VAL A 217 -1.00 12.61 -10.67
C VAL A 217 0.03 11.48 -10.61
N THR A 218 0.18 10.71 -11.67
CA THR A 218 1.11 9.56 -11.75
C THR A 218 2.58 9.97 -11.61
N ILE A 219 2.92 11.23 -11.85
CA ILE A 219 4.31 11.71 -11.79
C ILE A 219 4.91 11.51 -10.40
N ALA A 220 4.16 11.85 -9.35
CA ALA A 220 4.65 11.74 -7.97
C ALA A 220 4.94 10.28 -7.56
N PRO A 221 4.04 9.31 -7.75
CA PRO A 221 4.32 7.91 -7.47
C PRO A 221 5.43 7.30 -8.34
N VAL A 222 5.60 7.74 -9.58
CA VAL A 222 6.75 7.32 -10.42
C VAL A 222 8.06 7.76 -9.80
N ILE A 223 8.13 8.97 -9.25
CA ILE A 223 9.32 9.47 -8.55
C ILE A 223 9.56 8.67 -7.27
N GLU A 224 8.51 8.42 -6.50
CA GLU A 224 8.53 7.59 -5.28
C GLU A 224 9.06 6.17 -5.59
N HIS A 225 8.52 5.50 -6.62
CA HIS A 225 8.99 4.20 -7.08
C HIS A 225 10.50 4.15 -7.34
N ILE A 226 11.03 5.17 -8.01
CA ILE A 226 12.47 5.28 -8.26
C ILE A 226 13.25 5.34 -6.95
N GLY A 227 12.76 6.14 -6.00
CA GLY A 227 13.33 6.26 -4.66
C GLY A 227 13.34 4.92 -3.91
N ASP A 228 12.23 4.20 -3.95
CA ASP A 228 12.08 2.88 -3.30
C ASP A 228 13.02 1.83 -3.89
N VAL A 229 13.20 1.82 -5.21
CA VAL A 229 14.17 0.92 -5.87
C VAL A 229 15.60 1.26 -5.44
N TYR A 230 15.95 2.52 -5.27
CA TYR A 230 17.26 2.89 -4.70
C TYR A 230 17.38 2.48 -3.23
N ALA A 231 16.33 2.68 -2.43
CA ALA A 231 16.32 2.30 -1.02
C ALA A 231 16.52 0.78 -0.84
N ILE A 232 15.84 -0.05 -1.62
CA ILE A 232 16.01 -1.51 -1.54
C ILE A 232 17.39 -1.95 -2.05
N ASN A 233 18.01 -1.23 -3.01
CA ASN A 233 19.38 -1.48 -3.42
C ASN A 233 20.35 -1.31 -2.26
N GLU A 234 20.25 -0.20 -1.53
CA GLU A 234 21.09 0.09 -0.36
C GLU A 234 20.91 -0.97 0.74
N VAL A 235 19.68 -1.36 1.00
CA VAL A 235 19.35 -2.34 2.05
C VAL A 235 19.88 -3.73 1.72
N THR A 236 19.84 -4.13 0.46
CA THR A 236 20.21 -5.50 0.01
C THR A 236 21.64 -5.62 -0.49
N GLY A 237 22.28 -4.49 -0.80
CA GLY A 237 23.59 -4.47 -1.47
C GLY A 237 23.55 -4.93 -2.94
N LYS A 238 22.35 -4.98 -3.56
CA LYS A 238 22.16 -5.41 -4.95
C LYS A 238 21.71 -4.23 -5.80
N ASP A 239 22.04 -4.22 -7.08
CA ASP A 239 21.66 -3.16 -8.02
C ASP A 239 20.47 -3.62 -8.89
N PHE A 240 19.26 -3.45 -8.37
CA PHE A 240 18.02 -3.78 -9.09
C PHE A 240 17.67 -2.77 -10.19
N VAL A 241 18.34 -1.62 -10.19
CA VAL A 241 18.25 -0.65 -11.28
C VAL A 241 18.89 -1.21 -12.55
N LYS A 242 19.95 -2.05 -12.41
CA LYS A 242 20.60 -2.76 -13.53
C LYS A 242 19.95 -4.12 -13.80
N ASP A 243 19.74 -4.93 -12.78
CA ASP A 243 19.20 -6.28 -12.90
C ASP A 243 18.13 -6.54 -11.82
N PRO A 244 16.87 -6.68 -12.19
CA PRO A 244 16.27 -6.92 -13.51
C PRO A 244 16.11 -5.67 -14.38
N GLY A 245 16.43 -4.49 -13.87
CA GLY A 245 16.33 -3.20 -14.55
C GLY A 245 15.11 -2.38 -14.10
N LEU A 246 15.33 -1.06 -13.95
CA LEU A 246 14.29 -0.13 -13.51
C LEU A 246 13.02 -0.18 -14.40
N HIS A 247 13.19 -0.42 -15.71
CA HIS A 247 12.06 -0.58 -16.63
C HIS A 247 11.14 -1.76 -16.24
N ARG A 248 11.69 -2.85 -15.67
CA ARG A 248 10.88 -4.00 -15.23
C ARG A 248 10.17 -3.72 -13.93
N THR A 249 10.82 -3.04 -12.98
CA THR A 249 10.15 -2.70 -11.73
C THR A 249 9.00 -1.73 -11.97
N MET A 250 9.20 -0.70 -12.82
CA MET A 250 8.12 0.21 -13.24
C MET A 250 7.00 -0.50 -14.00
N LEU A 251 7.33 -1.46 -14.89
CA LEU A 251 6.31 -2.25 -15.58
C LEU A 251 5.50 -3.10 -14.59
N GLY A 252 6.17 -3.66 -13.58
CA GLY A 252 5.51 -4.43 -12.53
C GLY A 252 4.47 -3.61 -11.76
N ASP A 253 4.84 -2.41 -11.31
CA ASP A 253 3.91 -1.46 -10.68
C ASP A 253 2.76 -1.08 -11.61
N GLY A 254 3.09 -0.75 -12.88
CA GLY A 254 2.08 -0.37 -13.86
C GLY A 254 1.03 -1.46 -14.09
N LEU A 255 1.45 -2.70 -14.29
CA LEU A 255 0.54 -3.83 -14.46
C LEU A 255 -0.26 -4.11 -13.18
N ALA A 256 0.35 -3.97 -12.02
CA ALA A 256 -0.34 -4.10 -10.74
C ALA A 256 -1.43 -3.02 -10.56
N CYS A 257 -1.12 -1.75 -10.91
CA CYS A 257 -2.11 -0.65 -10.90
C CYS A 257 -3.24 -0.88 -11.89
N ILE A 258 -2.94 -1.38 -13.11
CA ILE A 258 -3.99 -1.71 -14.10
C ILE A 258 -4.94 -2.75 -13.53
N VAL A 259 -4.41 -3.84 -12.99
CA VAL A 259 -5.23 -4.91 -12.42
C VAL A 259 -6.04 -4.39 -11.22
N ALA A 260 -5.44 -3.58 -10.34
CA ALA A 260 -6.15 -2.98 -9.22
C ALA A 260 -7.32 -2.11 -9.70
N GLY A 261 -7.10 -1.21 -10.67
CA GLY A 261 -8.15 -0.35 -11.22
C GLY A 261 -9.26 -1.13 -11.95
N LEU A 262 -8.93 -2.25 -12.61
CA LEU A 262 -9.90 -3.10 -13.32
C LEU A 262 -10.85 -3.83 -12.37
N ILE A 263 -10.42 -4.12 -11.15
CA ILE A 263 -11.22 -4.86 -10.16
C ILE A 263 -11.73 -3.99 -9.02
N GLY A 264 -11.47 -2.68 -9.05
CA GLY A 264 -12.03 -1.73 -8.10
C GLY A 264 -11.19 -1.51 -6.85
N GLY A 265 -9.91 -1.86 -6.88
CA GLY A 265 -8.96 -1.56 -5.80
C GLY A 265 -8.21 -0.24 -6.02
N PRO A 266 -7.62 0.33 -4.95
CA PRO A 266 -6.73 1.47 -5.06
C PRO A 266 -5.46 1.09 -5.85
N PRO A 267 -4.76 2.08 -6.45
CA PRO A 267 -3.47 1.83 -7.08
C PRO A 267 -2.49 1.24 -6.08
N VAL A 268 -1.76 0.23 -6.49
CA VAL A 268 -0.74 -0.42 -5.67
C VAL A 268 0.65 -0.05 -6.16
N THR A 269 1.49 0.42 -5.24
CA THR A 269 2.87 0.86 -5.51
C THR A 269 3.83 0.26 -4.51
N THR A 270 5.13 0.42 -4.74
CA THR A 270 6.18 -0.07 -3.85
C THR A 270 6.04 0.49 -2.43
N TYR A 271 6.27 -0.37 -1.41
CA TYR A 271 6.13 0.00 0.01
C TYR A 271 7.48 0.14 0.70
N SER A 272 7.82 1.37 1.07
CA SER A 272 9.03 1.69 1.85
C SER A 272 9.01 1.09 3.25
N GLU A 273 7.83 0.89 3.87
CA GLU A 273 7.67 0.27 5.18
C GLU A 273 8.24 -1.15 5.20
N VAL A 274 7.94 -1.93 4.16
CA VAL A 274 8.47 -3.29 4.02
C VAL A 274 9.97 -3.26 3.74
N THR A 275 10.46 -2.31 2.96
CA THR A 275 11.90 -2.08 2.77
C THR A 275 12.58 -1.76 4.11
N GLY A 276 11.95 -0.94 4.94
CA GLY A 276 12.41 -0.68 6.31
C GLY A 276 12.48 -1.94 7.18
N ALA A 277 11.46 -2.81 7.10
CA ALA A 277 11.45 -4.09 7.79
C ALA A 277 12.55 -5.04 7.31
N ILE A 278 12.80 -5.09 5.99
CA ILE A 278 13.93 -5.85 5.41
C ILE A 278 15.27 -5.30 5.94
N SER A 279 15.41 -3.99 6.04
CA SER A 279 16.62 -3.35 6.59
C SER A 279 16.92 -3.78 8.03
N LEU A 280 15.87 -3.88 8.86
CA LEU A 280 16.00 -4.27 10.28
C LEU A 280 16.21 -5.77 10.46
N THR A 281 15.50 -6.60 9.70
CA THR A 281 15.56 -8.07 9.82
C THR A 281 16.71 -8.69 9.04
N LYS A 282 17.24 -7.97 8.04
CA LYS A 282 18.22 -8.47 7.05
C LYS A 282 17.71 -9.66 6.23
N ILE A 283 16.39 -9.88 6.19
CA ILE A 283 15.77 -10.95 5.42
C ILE A 283 15.45 -10.43 4.02
N THR A 284 16.34 -10.69 3.07
CA THR A 284 16.29 -10.18 1.69
C THR A 284 15.76 -11.21 0.68
N ASP A 285 15.24 -12.35 1.14
CA ASP A 285 14.73 -13.41 0.26
C ASP A 285 13.35 -13.01 -0.34
N PRO A 286 13.25 -12.84 -1.67
CA PRO A 286 11.99 -12.49 -2.32
C PRO A 286 10.87 -13.52 -2.10
N ALA A 287 11.19 -14.77 -1.74
CA ALA A 287 10.19 -15.78 -1.42
C ALA A 287 9.34 -15.39 -0.21
N VAL A 288 9.93 -14.70 0.77
CA VAL A 288 9.21 -14.21 1.96
C VAL A 288 8.15 -13.18 1.57
N ILE A 289 8.48 -12.28 0.63
CA ILE A 289 7.53 -11.28 0.12
C ILE A 289 6.39 -11.95 -0.66
N ARG A 290 6.67 -12.99 -1.44
CA ARG A 290 5.59 -13.77 -2.11
C ARG A 290 4.67 -14.44 -1.10
N ILE A 291 5.21 -14.92 0.03
CA ILE A 291 4.36 -15.48 1.10
C ILE A 291 3.50 -14.37 1.71
N ALA A 292 4.07 -13.17 1.96
CA ALA A 292 3.29 -12.02 2.40
C ALA A 292 2.15 -11.68 1.42
N ALA A 293 2.43 -11.70 0.12
CA ALA A 293 1.44 -11.43 -0.93
C ALA A 293 0.31 -12.48 -0.93
N VAL A 294 0.64 -13.77 -0.87
CA VAL A 294 -0.35 -14.85 -0.78
C VAL A 294 -1.16 -14.74 0.50
N SER A 295 -0.52 -14.42 1.62
CA SER A 295 -1.21 -14.18 2.88
C SER A 295 -2.20 -13.01 2.76
N GLY A 296 -1.83 -11.91 2.08
CA GLY A 296 -2.73 -10.78 1.80
C GLY A 296 -3.97 -11.22 1.02
N ILE A 297 -3.81 -12.07 0.00
CA ILE A 297 -4.93 -12.63 -0.77
C ILE A 297 -5.82 -13.49 0.13
N VAL A 298 -5.25 -14.33 0.99
CA VAL A 298 -6.02 -15.16 1.93
C VAL A 298 -6.77 -14.28 2.95
N PHE A 299 -6.09 -13.28 3.51
CA PHE A 299 -6.69 -12.34 4.45
C PHE A 299 -7.78 -11.47 3.81
N SER A 300 -7.73 -11.22 2.51
CA SER A 300 -8.79 -10.46 1.81
C SER A 300 -10.15 -11.17 1.84
N ALA A 301 -10.17 -12.48 2.06
CA ALA A 301 -11.41 -13.24 2.24
C ALA A 301 -11.98 -13.16 3.67
N VAL A 302 -11.24 -12.59 4.62
CA VAL A 302 -11.76 -12.30 5.97
C VAL A 302 -12.64 -11.07 5.89
N SER A 303 -13.82 -11.11 6.53
CA SER A 303 -14.76 -9.99 6.47
C SER A 303 -14.22 -8.77 7.23
N TYR A 304 -14.15 -7.63 6.55
CA TYR A 304 -13.80 -6.32 7.12
C TYR A 304 -15.03 -5.41 7.23
N THR A 305 -16.23 -5.96 7.15
CA THR A 305 -17.48 -5.19 7.21
C THR A 305 -17.62 -4.38 8.49
N HIS A 306 -17.04 -4.84 9.59
CA HIS A 306 -17.01 -4.11 10.86
C HIS A 306 -16.15 -2.82 10.81
N LEU A 307 -15.22 -2.70 9.87
CA LEU A 307 -14.45 -1.47 9.67
C LEU A 307 -15.28 -0.41 8.91
N ARG A 308 -16.26 -0.84 8.13
CA ARG A 308 -17.17 0.04 7.34
C ARG A 308 -18.33 0.59 8.14
N ALA A 309 -18.78 -0.10 9.17
CA ALA A 309 -19.97 0.28 9.93
C ALA A 309 -19.85 1.64 10.64
N HIS A 310 -18.63 2.12 10.89
CA HIS A 310 -18.38 3.44 11.46
C HIS A 310 -18.44 4.60 10.45
N GLU A 311 -18.41 4.33 9.14
CA GLU A 311 -18.36 5.40 8.12
C GLU A 311 -19.74 5.73 7.52
N THR A 312 -20.68 4.80 7.53
CA THR A 312 -21.97 5.00 6.87
C THR A 312 -22.92 5.94 7.62
N ASP A 313 -22.75 6.12 8.92
CA ASP A 313 -23.63 7.01 9.72
C ASP A 313 -23.11 8.46 9.80
N GLN A 314 -21.91 8.77 9.31
CA GLN A 314 -21.32 10.11 9.37
C GLN A 314 -21.40 10.91 8.06
N TYR A 315 -21.85 10.32 6.95
CA TYR A 315 -21.96 10.99 5.64
C TYR A 315 -23.40 11.04 5.08
N LEU A 316 -24.42 10.76 5.90
CA LEU A 316 -25.83 11.09 5.67
C LEU A 316 -26.26 12.23 6.59
#